data_c25cde902f4ea5eb2198763af35efa9e
#
_entry.id   c25cde902f4ea5eb2198763af35efa9e
#
_cell.length_a   1.000
_cell.length_b   1.000
_cell.length_c   1.000
_cell.angle_alpha   90.00
_cell.angle_beta   90.00
_cell.angle_gamma   90.00
#
_symmetry.space_group_name_H-M   'P 1'
#
loop_
_entity.id
_entity.type
_entity.pdbx_description
1 polymer ?
#
loop_
_entity_poly.entity_id
_entity_poly.type
_entity_poly.pdbx_seq_one_letter_code
_entity_poly.pdbx_strand_id
1 'polypeptide(L)'
;MTPPTDTSAATPASAGPGDDRVVPTVGPVGAPDLHLMTYNVRRRMPQVLGTRHALADRWSSRLPALRLLIEAERPSVLGIQEALPDQSAQLADALGTDYTAVGTGRDRDRGGERVELHVDTTRLQIVGHEALWLSATPSVPGSRSYGNMIPRTAVHAELDDLATGARLHVVVTHFDHLSARSRRHSAVQLRTFTDALDGPVAVMGDFNAGVGSPAHRELTRGRLVDSREVADERLDPGWGSYSNYGPPRTGGRRLDWLLVDAGAHVDRAGVGGVRPGGVAPSDHDPVHAVVRWPSARAERRPAEHRPEES
;
A
#
# COMPACT_ATOMS: atom_id res chain seq x y z
N MET A 1 11.51 -55.65 8.77
CA MET A 1 11.00 -54.91 9.94
C MET A 1 11.81 -53.64 10.04
N THR A 2 11.30 -52.57 9.48
CA THR A 2 11.84 -51.18 9.56
C THR A 2 10.92 -50.39 10.48
N PRO A 3 11.43 -49.60 11.46
CA PRO A 3 10.62 -48.81 12.35
C PRO A 3 10.07 -47.57 11.67
N PRO A 4 8.93 -47.03 12.12
CA PRO A 4 8.33 -45.85 11.55
C PRO A 4 9.06 -44.59 12.03
N THR A 5 9.32 -43.69 11.10
CA THR A 5 9.82 -42.30 11.35
C THR A 5 8.69 -41.46 11.90
N ASP A 6 8.82 -41.04 13.13
CA ASP A 6 7.95 -40.11 13.83
C ASP A 6 8.31 -38.68 13.35
N THR A 7 7.46 -38.07 12.54
CA THR A 7 7.51 -36.65 12.20
C THR A 7 6.56 -35.88 13.11
N SER A 8 7.05 -35.59 14.32
CA SER A 8 6.39 -34.65 15.22
C SER A 8 6.45 -33.24 14.64
N ALA A 9 5.33 -32.77 14.11
CA ALA A 9 5.12 -31.36 13.76
C ALA A 9 5.13 -30.54 15.04
N ALA A 10 6.12 -29.65 15.19
CA ALA A 10 6.19 -28.70 16.30
C ALA A 10 4.99 -27.75 16.23
N THR A 11 4.11 -27.82 17.20
CA THR A 11 3.06 -26.85 17.47
C THR A 11 3.72 -25.53 17.87
N PRO A 12 3.37 -24.37 17.26
CA PRO A 12 3.92 -23.11 17.72
C PRO A 12 3.45 -22.85 19.16
N ALA A 13 4.41 -22.48 20.00
CA ALA A 13 4.18 -22.17 21.41
C ALA A 13 3.10 -21.08 21.54
N SER A 14 2.08 -21.34 22.36
CA SER A 14 1.09 -20.36 22.77
C SER A 14 1.81 -19.28 23.59
N ALA A 15 1.75 -18.01 23.11
CA ALA A 15 2.18 -16.86 23.90
C ALA A 15 1.38 -16.80 25.19
N GLY A 16 2.07 -16.63 26.31
CA GLY A 16 1.46 -16.51 27.65
C GLY A 16 0.66 -15.20 27.76
N PRO A 17 -0.28 -15.10 28.71
CA PRO A 17 -1.09 -13.90 28.92
C PRO A 17 -0.20 -12.78 29.48
N GLY A 18 0.06 -11.72 28.69
CA GLY A 18 0.73 -10.51 29.15
C GLY A 18 1.65 -9.77 28.19
N ASP A 19 1.87 -10.23 26.97
CA ASP A 19 2.63 -9.47 25.97
C ASP A 19 1.67 -8.97 24.87
N ASP A 20 1.13 -7.74 25.03
CA ASP A 20 0.25 -7.09 24.04
C ASP A 20 1.03 -6.63 22.79
N ARG A 21 2.31 -7.00 22.66
CA ARG A 21 3.13 -6.61 21.52
C ARG A 21 2.65 -7.31 20.25
N VAL A 22 2.28 -6.49 19.28
CA VAL A 22 1.93 -6.94 17.93
C VAL A 22 3.24 -7.29 17.22
N VAL A 23 3.34 -8.52 16.72
CA VAL A 23 4.41 -8.88 15.79
C VAL A 23 4.03 -8.37 14.41
N PRO A 24 4.78 -7.42 13.84
CA PRO A 24 4.48 -6.88 12.52
C PRO A 24 4.70 -7.93 11.42
N THR A 25 4.07 -7.72 10.26
CA THR A 25 4.35 -8.51 9.05
C THR A 25 5.75 -8.20 8.50
N VAL A 26 6.12 -6.93 8.49
CA VAL A 26 7.42 -6.42 8.01
C VAL A 26 8.15 -5.67 9.12
N GLY A 27 7.51 -4.67 9.71
CA GLY A 27 8.12 -3.76 10.66
C GLY A 27 8.97 -2.66 10.00
N PRO A 28 9.68 -1.85 10.83
CA PRO A 28 10.60 -0.84 10.34
C PRO A 28 11.78 -1.44 9.56
N VAL A 29 12.20 -0.80 8.48
CA VAL A 29 13.37 -1.21 7.70
C VAL A 29 14.42 -0.09 7.66
N GLY A 30 15.69 -0.48 7.60
CA GLY A 30 16.82 0.46 7.46
C GLY A 30 17.22 0.70 6.00
N ALA A 31 17.99 1.77 5.77
CA ALA A 31 18.57 2.05 4.45
C ALA A 31 19.45 0.89 3.95
N PRO A 32 19.49 0.61 2.63
CA PRO A 32 18.85 1.37 1.55
C PRO A 32 17.38 1.01 1.31
N ASP A 33 16.82 0.07 2.04
CA ASP A 33 15.48 -0.45 1.82
C ASP A 33 14.41 0.56 2.30
N LEU A 34 13.26 0.53 1.64
CA LEU A 34 12.05 1.26 2.00
C LEU A 34 10.90 0.26 2.18
N HIS A 35 10.18 0.36 3.28
CA HIS A 35 8.94 -0.36 3.50
C HIS A 35 7.77 0.47 2.98
N LEU A 36 7.16 0.02 1.89
CA LEU A 36 5.93 0.58 1.35
C LEU A 36 4.74 -0.28 1.80
N MET A 37 3.70 0.37 2.29
CA MET A 37 2.49 -0.29 2.76
C MET A 37 1.26 0.42 2.19
N THR A 38 0.28 -0.32 1.66
CA THR A 38 -1.03 0.23 1.30
C THR A 38 -2.13 -0.44 2.10
N TYR A 39 -3.10 0.36 2.54
CA TYR A 39 -4.18 -0.13 3.38
C TYR A 39 -5.50 0.62 3.17
N ASN A 40 -6.51 -0.06 2.64
CA ASN A 40 -7.87 0.43 2.73
C ASN A 40 -8.35 0.24 4.17
N VAL A 41 -8.47 1.35 4.92
CA VAL A 41 -8.80 1.33 6.35
C VAL A 41 -10.31 1.25 6.63
N ARG A 42 -11.10 1.13 5.59
CA ARG A 42 -12.57 1.12 5.65
C ARG A 42 -13.14 2.34 6.36
N ARG A 43 -13.86 3.16 5.65
CA ARG A 43 -14.53 4.33 6.23
C ARG A 43 -15.46 3.94 7.38
N ARG A 44 -15.67 4.84 8.30
CA ARG A 44 -16.69 4.70 9.33
C ARG A 44 -18.09 4.72 8.70
N MET A 45 -18.79 3.60 8.78
CA MET A 45 -20.16 3.48 8.29
C MET A 45 -21.17 3.99 9.31
N PRO A 46 -22.30 4.56 8.87
CA PRO A 46 -23.44 4.78 9.74
C PRO A 46 -23.88 3.46 10.38
N GLN A 47 -24.17 3.50 11.67
CA GLN A 47 -24.61 2.30 12.40
C GLN A 47 -26.02 1.90 11.90
N VAL A 48 -26.10 0.83 11.14
CA VAL A 48 -27.38 0.22 10.76
C VAL A 48 -27.57 -1.04 11.60
N LEU A 49 -28.56 -1.00 12.52
CA LEU A 49 -28.90 -2.14 13.34
C LEU A 49 -29.30 -3.32 12.47
N GLY A 50 -28.80 -4.52 12.80
CA GLY A 50 -29.19 -5.77 12.16
C GLY A 50 -28.33 -6.21 10.97
N THR A 51 -27.25 -5.51 10.63
CA THR A 51 -26.32 -6.00 9.61
C THR A 51 -25.37 -7.06 10.17
N ARG A 52 -25.02 -8.06 9.34
CA ARG A 52 -24.18 -9.22 9.72
C ARG A 52 -22.81 -8.85 10.30
N HIS A 53 -22.29 -7.69 9.93
CA HIS A 53 -20.98 -7.18 10.36
C HIS A 53 -21.04 -5.90 11.19
N ALA A 54 -22.21 -5.59 11.78
CA ALA A 54 -22.43 -4.31 12.47
C ALA A 54 -21.39 -4.01 13.57
N LEU A 55 -20.88 -5.02 14.28
CA LEU A 55 -19.84 -4.85 15.32
C LEU A 55 -18.43 -4.78 14.68
N ALA A 56 -18.12 -5.65 13.73
CA ALA A 56 -16.83 -5.66 13.05
C ALA A 56 -16.60 -4.38 12.23
N ASP A 57 -17.66 -3.82 11.61
CA ASP A 57 -17.59 -2.58 10.84
C ASP A 57 -17.57 -1.30 11.71
N ARG A 58 -17.79 -1.43 13.04
CA ARG A 58 -17.77 -0.28 13.94
C ARG A 58 -16.36 0.27 14.10
N TRP A 59 -16.16 1.55 13.72
CA TRP A 59 -14.85 2.20 13.79
C TRP A 59 -14.23 2.17 15.19
N SER A 60 -15.02 2.47 16.24
CA SER A 60 -14.52 2.43 17.61
C SER A 60 -14.02 1.07 18.08
N SER A 61 -14.50 -0.02 17.46
CA SER A 61 -14.04 -1.38 17.76
C SER A 61 -12.76 -1.73 16.97
N ARG A 62 -12.55 -1.13 15.78
CA ARG A 62 -11.43 -1.40 14.90
C ARG A 62 -10.22 -0.52 15.17
N LEU A 63 -10.43 0.72 15.58
CA LEU A 63 -9.39 1.73 15.79
C LEU A 63 -8.24 1.25 16.71
N PRO A 64 -8.49 0.63 17.89
CA PRO A 64 -7.41 0.15 18.74
C PRO A 64 -6.50 -0.85 18.04
N ALA A 65 -7.09 -1.81 17.32
CA ALA A 65 -6.32 -2.81 16.57
C ALA A 65 -5.57 -2.18 15.38
N LEU A 66 -6.18 -1.20 14.71
CA LEU A 66 -5.53 -0.47 13.62
C LEU A 66 -4.32 0.33 14.11
N ARG A 67 -4.45 1.04 15.25
CA ARG A 67 -3.33 1.77 15.87
C ARG A 67 -2.17 0.84 16.19
N LEU A 68 -2.42 -0.26 16.88
CA LEU A 68 -1.39 -1.25 17.21
C LEU A 68 -0.70 -1.83 15.96
N LEU A 69 -1.47 -2.06 14.89
CA LEU A 69 -0.92 -2.56 13.63
C LEU A 69 0.05 -1.53 13.01
N ILE A 70 -0.39 -0.29 12.80
CA ILE A 70 0.43 0.73 12.13
C ILE A 70 1.62 1.18 12.99
N GLU A 71 1.47 1.21 14.32
CA GLU A 71 2.56 1.46 15.27
C GLU A 71 3.62 0.36 15.24
N ALA A 72 3.22 -0.90 15.01
CA ALA A 72 4.16 -2.01 14.86
C ALA A 72 4.84 -2.04 13.48
N GLU A 73 4.11 -1.74 12.42
CA GLU A 73 4.61 -1.79 11.04
C GLU A 73 5.55 -0.62 10.70
N ARG A 74 5.24 0.61 11.12
CA ARG A 74 6.01 1.84 10.86
C ARG A 74 6.64 1.88 9.46
N PRO A 75 5.84 1.80 8.38
CA PRO A 75 6.36 1.78 7.03
C PRO A 75 7.02 3.12 6.66
N SER A 76 8.00 3.12 5.75
CA SER A 76 8.60 4.36 5.22
C SER A 76 7.54 5.23 4.52
N VAL A 77 6.57 4.58 3.85
CA VAL A 77 5.40 5.24 3.25
C VAL A 77 4.18 4.35 3.44
N LEU A 78 3.13 4.91 4.06
CA LEU A 78 1.81 4.30 4.17
C LEU A 78 0.82 5.00 3.25
N GLY A 79 0.25 4.28 2.28
CA GLY A 79 -0.88 4.76 1.47
C GLY A 79 -2.20 4.27 2.03
N ILE A 80 -3.11 5.17 2.36
CA ILE A 80 -4.43 4.82 2.89
C ILE A 80 -5.56 5.17 1.92
N GLN A 81 -6.66 4.41 2.02
CA GLN A 81 -7.90 4.63 1.29
C GLN A 81 -9.08 4.59 2.25
N GLU A 82 -10.17 5.27 1.87
CA GLU A 82 -11.46 5.35 2.56
C GLU A 82 -11.49 6.13 3.89
N ALA A 83 -10.38 6.62 4.41
CA ALA A 83 -10.42 7.38 5.66
C ALA A 83 -11.29 8.63 5.54
N LEU A 84 -12.18 8.86 6.50
CA LEU A 84 -12.84 10.16 6.70
C LEU A 84 -11.86 11.10 7.43
N PRO A 85 -12.09 12.44 7.43
CA PRO A 85 -11.15 13.39 8.03
C PRO A 85 -10.80 13.09 9.49
N ASP A 86 -11.76 12.66 10.31
CA ASP A 86 -11.54 12.27 11.69
C ASP A 86 -10.76 10.96 11.83
N GLN A 87 -10.96 10.00 10.90
CA GLN A 87 -10.19 8.77 10.86
C GLN A 87 -8.74 9.03 10.43
N SER A 88 -8.53 9.87 9.43
CA SER A 88 -7.20 10.30 8.98
C SER A 88 -6.41 10.97 10.11
N ALA A 89 -7.04 11.88 10.86
CA ALA A 89 -6.42 12.52 12.02
C ALA A 89 -5.99 11.50 13.09
N GLN A 90 -6.82 10.49 13.37
CA GLN A 90 -6.51 9.45 14.35
C GLN A 90 -5.40 8.50 13.88
N LEU A 91 -5.26 8.30 12.57
CA LEU A 91 -4.15 7.54 11.99
C LEU A 91 -2.84 8.32 12.07
N ALA A 92 -2.88 9.62 11.73
CA ALA A 92 -1.72 10.51 11.88
C ALA A 92 -1.24 10.58 13.35
N ASP A 93 -2.17 10.65 14.31
CA ASP A 93 -1.87 10.60 15.73
C ASP A 93 -1.18 9.29 16.16
N ALA A 94 -1.61 8.15 15.63
CA ALA A 94 -0.98 6.84 15.89
C ALA A 94 0.43 6.72 15.31
N LEU A 95 0.69 7.30 14.14
CA LEU A 95 2.02 7.32 13.51
C LEU A 95 2.97 8.29 14.22
N GLY A 96 2.44 9.34 14.86
CA GLY A 96 3.20 10.34 15.60
C GLY A 96 3.83 11.42 14.71
N THR A 97 4.66 12.27 15.31
CA THR A 97 5.24 13.48 14.69
C THR A 97 6.29 13.20 13.62
N ASP A 98 6.79 11.98 13.55
CA ASP A 98 7.76 11.58 12.54
C ASP A 98 7.12 11.45 11.14
N TYR A 99 5.78 11.43 11.08
CA TYR A 99 5.06 11.27 9.82
C TYR A 99 4.33 12.55 9.40
N THR A 100 4.37 12.80 8.10
CA THR A 100 3.58 13.86 7.47
C THR A 100 2.62 13.25 6.47
N ALA A 101 1.34 13.63 6.56
CA ALA A 101 0.32 13.20 5.61
C ALA A 101 0.16 14.19 4.47
N VAL A 102 0.08 13.68 3.24
CA VAL A 102 -0.29 14.43 2.04
C VAL A 102 -1.43 13.74 1.31
N GLY A 103 -2.39 14.51 0.87
CA GLY A 103 -3.56 13.97 0.17
C GLY A 103 -4.79 14.83 0.34
N THR A 104 -5.93 14.31 -0.12
CA THR A 104 -7.19 15.07 -0.13
C THR A 104 -8.40 14.14 -0.12
N GLY A 105 -9.54 14.66 0.31
CA GLY A 105 -10.83 14.03 0.09
C GLY A 105 -11.27 14.14 -1.38
N ARG A 106 -12.06 13.16 -1.81
CA ARG A 106 -12.45 12.98 -3.21
C ARG A 106 -13.53 13.94 -3.70
N ASP A 107 -14.27 14.59 -2.80
CA ASP A 107 -15.41 15.43 -3.15
C ASP A 107 -14.97 16.79 -3.73
N ARG A 108 -15.93 17.55 -4.27
CA ARG A 108 -15.67 18.83 -4.91
C ARG A 108 -15.05 19.87 -3.95
N ASP A 109 -15.45 19.84 -2.71
CA ASP A 109 -14.91 20.67 -1.62
C ASP A 109 -13.66 20.08 -0.98
N ARG A 110 -13.11 18.98 -1.54
CA ARG A 110 -12.00 18.19 -1.00
C ARG A 110 -12.32 17.50 0.32
N GLY A 111 -13.59 17.35 0.65
CA GLY A 111 -14.12 16.55 1.74
C GLY A 111 -14.33 15.09 1.35
N GLY A 112 -15.11 14.36 2.19
CA GLY A 112 -15.44 12.96 1.97
C GLY A 112 -14.30 12.00 2.26
N GLU A 113 -14.36 10.83 1.65
CA GLU A 113 -13.31 9.82 1.79
C GLU A 113 -12.00 10.29 1.16
N ARG A 114 -10.92 10.04 1.88
CA ARG A 114 -9.57 10.47 1.55
C ARG A 114 -8.76 9.34 0.95
N VAL A 115 -7.85 9.73 0.07
CA VAL A 115 -6.69 8.96 -0.35
C VAL A 115 -5.48 9.77 0.07
N GLU A 116 -4.58 9.18 0.86
CA GLU A 116 -3.45 9.89 1.47
C GLU A 116 -2.20 9.02 1.51
N LEU A 117 -1.05 9.70 1.45
CA LEU A 117 0.26 9.15 1.77
C LEU A 117 0.71 9.71 3.12
N HIS A 118 1.04 8.84 4.06
CA HIS A 118 1.74 9.18 5.29
C HIS A 118 3.20 8.79 5.12
N VAL A 119 4.08 9.77 5.15
CA VAL A 119 5.50 9.64 4.84
C VAL A 119 6.32 9.78 6.11
N ASP A 120 7.20 8.85 6.39
CA ASP A 120 8.21 8.96 7.45
C ASP A 120 9.24 10.03 7.08
N THR A 121 9.11 11.21 7.68
CA THR A 121 9.95 12.38 7.39
C THR A 121 11.33 12.31 8.04
N THR A 122 11.58 11.34 8.90
CA THR A 122 12.94 11.06 9.38
C THR A 122 13.78 10.36 8.32
N ARG A 123 13.13 9.70 7.36
CA ARG A 123 13.75 8.97 6.25
C ARG A 123 13.58 9.66 4.91
N LEU A 124 12.43 10.25 4.63
CA LEU A 124 12.02 10.76 3.31
C LEU A 124 11.61 12.23 3.39
N GLN A 125 12.19 13.08 2.57
CA GLN A 125 11.77 14.47 2.43
C GLN A 125 10.70 14.57 1.34
N ILE A 126 9.56 15.19 1.66
CA ILE A 126 8.52 15.50 0.66
C ILE A 126 8.96 16.74 -0.12
N VAL A 127 9.22 16.57 -1.42
CA VAL A 127 9.62 17.64 -2.35
C VAL A 127 8.39 18.34 -2.94
N GLY A 128 7.39 17.53 -3.30
CA GLY A 128 6.13 18.02 -3.86
C GLY A 128 5.06 16.95 -3.80
N HIS A 129 3.81 17.38 -3.92
CA HIS A 129 2.68 16.47 -4.03
C HIS A 129 1.52 17.07 -4.79
N GLU A 130 0.71 16.24 -5.41
CA GLU A 130 -0.51 16.64 -6.10
C GLU A 130 -1.60 15.59 -6.00
N ALA A 131 -2.85 16.00 -6.20
CA ALA A 131 -4.00 15.12 -6.27
C ALA A 131 -4.64 15.20 -7.65
N LEU A 132 -4.94 14.03 -8.21
CA LEU A 132 -5.56 13.85 -9.51
C LEU A 132 -6.92 13.18 -9.35
N TRP A 133 -7.97 13.71 -9.99
CA TRP A 133 -9.24 13.01 -10.10
C TRP A 133 -9.17 12.03 -11.29
N LEU A 134 -9.62 10.80 -11.06
CA LEU A 134 -9.64 9.74 -12.08
C LEU A 134 -10.83 9.95 -13.03
N SER A 135 -10.71 10.95 -13.87
CA SER A 135 -11.74 11.45 -14.77
C SER A 135 -11.13 12.06 -16.03
N ALA A 136 -11.99 12.48 -16.97
CA ALA A 136 -11.56 13.22 -18.16
C ALA A 136 -11.02 14.64 -17.85
N THR A 137 -11.25 15.12 -16.63
CA THR A 137 -10.77 16.44 -16.13
C THR A 137 -10.03 16.27 -14.80
N PRO A 138 -8.80 15.73 -14.81
CA PRO A 138 -8.11 15.28 -13.60
C PRO A 138 -7.77 16.41 -12.61
N SER A 139 -7.65 17.63 -13.06
CA SER A 139 -7.39 18.80 -12.21
C SER A 139 -8.65 19.39 -11.55
N VAL A 140 -9.85 18.89 -11.90
CA VAL A 140 -11.12 19.43 -11.40
C VAL A 140 -11.60 18.62 -10.19
N PRO A 141 -11.60 19.18 -8.97
CA PRO A 141 -12.09 18.51 -7.77
C PRO A 141 -13.51 17.99 -7.91
N GLY A 142 -13.72 16.74 -7.47
CA GLY A 142 -15.02 16.06 -7.52
C GLY A 142 -15.46 15.62 -8.91
N SER A 143 -14.61 15.76 -9.94
CA SER A 143 -14.94 15.33 -11.29
C SER A 143 -15.13 13.82 -11.41
N ARG A 144 -16.05 13.42 -12.30
CA ARG A 144 -16.43 12.03 -12.56
C ARG A 144 -16.55 11.78 -14.05
N SER A 145 -16.11 10.59 -14.50
CA SER A 145 -16.19 10.18 -15.90
C SER A 145 -16.31 8.66 -16.01
N TYR A 146 -16.56 8.17 -17.22
CA TYR A 146 -16.49 6.75 -17.55
C TYR A 146 -17.45 5.83 -16.78
N GLY A 147 -18.55 6.41 -16.26
CA GLY A 147 -19.60 5.66 -15.57
C GLY A 147 -19.39 5.47 -14.07
N ASN A 148 -18.43 6.13 -13.45
CA ASN A 148 -18.37 6.18 -12.00
C ASN A 148 -19.39 7.17 -11.43
N MET A 149 -20.09 6.75 -10.40
CA MET A 149 -21.07 7.58 -9.67
C MET A 149 -20.42 8.41 -8.56
N ILE A 150 -19.26 7.96 -8.10
CA ILE A 150 -18.52 8.52 -6.97
C ILE A 150 -17.16 8.98 -7.50
N PRO A 151 -16.69 10.20 -7.18
CA PRO A 151 -15.37 10.65 -7.57
C PRO A 151 -14.28 9.70 -7.05
N ARG A 152 -13.24 9.51 -7.84
CA ARG A 152 -12.07 8.70 -7.46
C ARG A 152 -10.82 9.52 -7.70
N THR A 153 -9.82 9.32 -6.83
CA THR A 153 -8.60 10.12 -6.82
C THR A 153 -7.36 9.26 -6.78
N ALA A 154 -6.27 9.84 -7.23
CA ALA A 154 -4.91 9.41 -6.92
C ALA A 154 -4.16 10.58 -6.29
N VAL A 155 -3.25 10.28 -5.39
CA VAL A 155 -2.32 11.24 -4.79
C VAL A 155 -0.91 10.82 -5.12
N HIS A 156 -0.15 11.73 -5.67
CA HIS A 156 1.26 11.59 -6.00
C HIS A 156 2.09 12.39 -5.01
N ALA A 157 3.21 11.83 -4.57
CA ALA A 157 4.26 12.53 -3.85
C ALA A 157 5.62 12.28 -4.53
N GLU A 158 6.39 13.34 -4.69
CA GLU A 158 7.80 13.33 -5.04
C GLU A 158 8.61 13.38 -3.74
N LEU A 159 9.50 12.40 -3.53
CA LEU A 159 10.21 12.17 -2.29
C LEU A 159 11.72 12.09 -2.53
N ASP A 160 12.52 12.72 -1.68
CA ASP A 160 13.96 12.52 -1.61
C ASP A 160 14.30 11.58 -0.45
N ASP A 161 14.95 10.47 -0.71
CA ASP A 161 15.49 9.58 0.30
C ASP A 161 16.75 10.17 0.91
N LEU A 162 16.66 10.62 2.15
CA LEU A 162 17.72 11.31 2.89
C LEU A 162 18.95 10.42 3.13
N ALA A 163 18.77 9.11 3.16
CA ALA A 163 19.87 8.17 3.41
C ALA A 163 20.64 7.80 2.13
N THR A 164 19.95 7.68 0.99
CA THR A 164 20.55 7.25 -0.28
C THR A 164 20.78 8.40 -1.26
N GLY A 165 20.09 9.53 -1.07
CA GLY A 165 20.06 10.65 -2.01
C GLY A 165 19.26 10.35 -3.29
N ALA A 166 18.50 9.28 -3.31
CA ALA A 166 17.66 8.92 -4.44
C ALA A 166 16.35 9.71 -4.40
N ARG A 167 15.90 10.18 -5.57
CA ARG A 167 14.55 10.74 -5.74
C ARG A 167 13.62 9.66 -6.25
N LEU A 168 12.40 9.59 -5.71
CA LEU A 168 11.39 8.62 -6.10
C LEU A 168 9.98 9.23 -6.07
N HIS A 169 9.07 8.61 -6.78
CA HIS A 169 7.67 9.00 -6.86
C HIS A 169 6.79 7.89 -6.29
N VAL A 170 5.88 8.26 -5.39
CA VAL A 170 4.89 7.33 -4.85
C VAL A 170 3.50 7.83 -5.17
N VAL A 171 2.67 6.95 -5.73
CA VAL A 171 1.27 7.23 -6.06
C VAL A 171 0.38 6.29 -5.27
N VAL A 172 -0.59 6.84 -4.55
CA VAL A 172 -1.65 6.06 -3.91
C VAL A 172 -3.00 6.35 -4.57
N THR A 173 -3.85 5.33 -4.70
CA THR A 173 -5.13 5.47 -5.40
C THR A 173 -6.23 4.61 -4.81
N HIS A 174 -7.49 4.95 -5.15
CA HIS A 174 -8.65 4.12 -4.89
C HIS A 174 -9.57 4.13 -6.10
N PHE A 175 -9.63 3.01 -6.84
CA PHE A 175 -10.43 2.87 -8.05
C PHE A 175 -11.92 2.67 -7.76
N ASP A 176 -12.74 2.81 -8.79
CA ASP A 176 -14.19 2.64 -8.69
C ASP A 176 -14.58 1.18 -8.47
N HIS A 177 -15.43 0.92 -7.47
CA HIS A 177 -15.86 -0.45 -7.11
C HIS A 177 -16.96 -1.01 -8.02
N LEU A 178 -17.71 -0.16 -8.74
CA LEU A 178 -18.82 -0.57 -9.59
C LEU A 178 -18.43 -0.67 -11.07
N SER A 179 -17.82 0.39 -11.63
CA SER A 179 -17.60 0.52 -13.05
C SER A 179 -16.25 -0.07 -13.50
N ALA A 180 -16.28 -1.23 -14.14
CA ALA A 180 -15.09 -1.80 -14.79
C ALA A 180 -14.53 -0.89 -15.90
N ARG A 181 -15.39 -0.14 -16.59
CA ARG A 181 -14.99 0.86 -17.57
C ARG A 181 -14.20 1.98 -16.91
N SER A 182 -14.69 2.50 -15.78
CA SER A 182 -13.96 3.52 -15.01
C SER A 182 -12.59 3.00 -14.57
N ARG A 183 -12.50 1.80 -14.00
CA ARG A 183 -11.21 1.18 -13.58
C ARG A 183 -10.20 1.09 -14.72
N ARG A 184 -10.65 0.70 -15.92
CA ARG A 184 -9.76 0.63 -17.09
C ARG A 184 -9.24 2.01 -17.49
N HIS A 185 -10.11 3.03 -17.56
CA HIS A 185 -9.68 4.40 -17.88
C HIS A 185 -8.78 5.00 -16.81
N SER A 186 -9.06 4.73 -15.52
CA SER A 186 -8.18 5.12 -14.41
C SER A 186 -6.80 4.49 -14.53
N ALA A 187 -6.73 3.22 -14.92
CA ALA A 187 -5.45 2.54 -15.15
C ALA A 187 -4.66 3.16 -16.31
N VAL A 188 -5.33 3.49 -17.44
CA VAL A 188 -4.69 4.21 -18.57
C VAL A 188 -4.18 5.57 -18.11
N GLN A 189 -5.00 6.32 -17.36
CA GLN A 189 -4.63 7.65 -16.86
C GLN A 189 -3.41 7.57 -15.93
N LEU A 190 -3.40 6.65 -14.96
CA LEU A 190 -2.27 6.47 -14.05
C LEU A 190 -1.01 5.98 -14.77
N ARG A 191 -1.13 5.03 -15.71
CA ARG A 191 0.01 4.59 -16.51
C ARG A 191 0.62 5.77 -17.29
N THR A 192 -0.22 6.55 -18.00
CA THR A 192 0.26 7.73 -18.73
C THR A 192 0.93 8.75 -17.82
N PHE A 193 0.38 8.97 -16.63
CA PHE A 193 0.96 9.85 -15.62
C PHE A 193 2.32 9.33 -15.15
N THR A 194 2.40 8.06 -14.75
CA THR A 194 3.64 7.46 -14.21
C THR A 194 4.72 7.28 -15.28
N ASP A 195 4.34 6.99 -16.54
CA ASP A 195 5.29 6.90 -17.66
C ASP A 195 5.96 8.25 -17.97
N ALA A 196 5.36 9.37 -17.58
CA ALA A 196 5.91 10.73 -17.77
C ALA A 196 6.80 11.19 -16.59
N LEU A 197 6.88 10.44 -15.50
CA LEU A 197 7.73 10.77 -14.37
C LEU A 197 9.17 10.30 -14.59
N ASP A 198 10.11 11.16 -14.23
CA ASP A 198 11.54 10.85 -14.26
C ASP A 198 11.98 10.17 -12.96
N GLY A 199 12.64 9.00 -13.06
CA GLY A 199 13.14 8.26 -11.90
C GLY A 199 12.22 7.14 -11.40
N PRO A 200 12.53 6.57 -10.24
CA PRO A 200 11.80 5.47 -9.62
C PRO A 200 10.35 5.80 -9.29
N VAL A 201 9.43 4.85 -9.56
CA VAL A 201 8.00 5.01 -9.26
C VAL A 201 7.46 3.80 -8.52
N ALA A 202 6.63 4.04 -7.51
CA ALA A 202 5.74 3.05 -6.91
C ALA A 202 4.28 3.51 -7.02
N VAL A 203 3.38 2.58 -7.33
CA VAL A 203 1.92 2.81 -7.37
C VAL A 203 1.25 1.81 -6.46
N MET A 204 0.44 2.28 -5.52
CA MET A 204 -0.23 1.42 -4.56
C MET A 204 -1.67 1.85 -4.30
N GLY A 205 -2.49 0.94 -3.79
CA GLY A 205 -3.86 1.27 -3.42
C GLY A 205 -4.85 0.13 -3.57
N ASP A 206 -6.11 0.47 -3.36
CA ASP A 206 -7.26 -0.39 -3.67
C ASP A 206 -7.73 -0.13 -5.10
N PHE A 207 -7.45 -1.08 -5.98
CA PHE A 207 -7.84 -0.99 -7.38
C PHE A 207 -9.23 -1.56 -7.66
N ASN A 208 -9.89 -2.14 -6.66
CA ASN A 208 -11.21 -2.77 -6.79
C ASN A 208 -11.29 -3.77 -7.97
N ALA A 209 -10.17 -4.36 -8.32
CA ALA A 209 -10.00 -5.28 -9.44
C ALA A 209 -8.99 -6.37 -9.07
N GLY A 210 -9.21 -7.59 -9.53
CA GLY A 210 -8.27 -8.69 -9.30
C GLY A 210 -7.02 -8.61 -10.19
N VAL A 211 -5.98 -9.31 -9.77
CA VAL A 211 -4.78 -9.53 -10.59
C VAL A 211 -5.17 -10.15 -11.93
N GLY A 212 -4.51 -9.73 -13.01
CA GLY A 212 -4.84 -10.16 -14.36
C GLY A 212 -6.13 -9.54 -14.94
N SER A 213 -6.81 -8.62 -14.21
CA SER A 213 -7.91 -7.83 -14.77
C SER A 213 -7.44 -6.87 -15.87
N PRO A 214 -8.35 -6.30 -16.69
CA PRO A 214 -7.97 -5.28 -17.66
C PRO A 214 -7.24 -4.08 -17.05
N ALA A 215 -7.59 -3.67 -15.84
CA ALA A 215 -6.92 -2.57 -15.14
C ALA A 215 -5.50 -2.98 -14.70
N HIS A 216 -5.31 -4.18 -14.15
CA HIS A 216 -4.01 -4.70 -13.76
C HIS A 216 -3.08 -4.81 -14.97
N ARG A 217 -3.55 -5.47 -16.05
CA ARG A 217 -2.75 -5.59 -17.29
C ARG A 217 -2.39 -4.24 -17.91
N GLU A 218 -3.27 -3.23 -17.79
CA GLU A 218 -2.98 -1.90 -18.31
C GLU A 218 -1.85 -1.23 -17.52
N LEU A 219 -1.86 -1.30 -16.18
CA LEU A 219 -0.81 -0.72 -15.34
C LEU A 219 0.52 -1.45 -15.48
N THR A 220 0.49 -2.78 -15.61
CA THR A 220 1.71 -3.61 -15.75
C THR A 220 2.18 -3.78 -17.20
N ARG A 221 1.53 -3.09 -18.16
CA ARG A 221 1.95 -3.10 -19.58
C ARG A 221 3.18 -2.24 -19.85
N GLY A 222 3.41 -1.20 -19.01
CA GLY A 222 4.50 -0.23 -19.14
C GLY A 222 5.69 -0.59 -18.25
N ARG A 223 6.16 0.42 -17.53
CA ARG A 223 7.33 0.32 -16.65
C ARG A 223 7.09 -0.39 -15.32
N LEU A 224 5.83 -0.56 -14.91
CA LEU A 224 5.49 -1.10 -13.60
C LEU A 224 5.34 -2.62 -13.64
N VAL A 225 5.79 -3.27 -12.57
CA VAL A 225 5.60 -4.70 -12.28
C VAL A 225 4.92 -4.87 -10.94
N ASP A 226 4.20 -5.96 -10.74
CA ASP A 226 3.58 -6.29 -9.47
C ASP A 226 4.68 -6.76 -8.48
N SER A 227 4.84 -6.03 -7.38
CA SER A 227 5.90 -6.28 -6.40
C SER A 227 5.89 -7.73 -5.89
N ARG A 228 4.70 -8.30 -5.67
CA ARG A 228 4.57 -9.67 -5.18
C ARG A 228 5.03 -10.72 -6.20
N GLU A 229 4.93 -10.43 -7.49
CA GLU A 229 5.36 -11.38 -8.55
C GLU A 229 6.88 -11.40 -8.72
N VAL A 230 7.55 -10.29 -8.39
CA VAL A 230 9.01 -10.12 -8.55
C VAL A 230 9.78 -10.15 -7.23
N ALA A 231 9.11 -10.28 -6.08
CA ALA A 231 9.75 -10.37 -4.77
C ALA A 231 10.58 -11.63 -4.62
N ASP A 232 11.76 -11.49 -4.01
CA ASP A 232 12.61 -12.61 -3.63
C ASP A 232 11.92 -13.51 -2.60
N GLU A 233 11.20 -12.89 -1.64
CA GLU A 233 10.38 -13.59 -0.64
C GLU A 233 8.91 -13.14 -0.72
N ARG A 234 7.98 -14.10 -0.72
CA ARG A 234 6.54 -13.84 -0.58
C ARG A 234 6.12 -13.96 0.87
N LEU A 235 5.59 -12.88 1.43
CA LEU A 235 5.17 -12.79 2.84
C LEU A 235 3.93 -13.65 3.17
N ASP A 236 3.23 -14.15 2.15
CA ASP A 236 1.98 -14.90 2.31
C ASP A 236 1.86 -16.03 1.28
N PRO A 237 1.09 -17.10 1.57
CA PRO A 237 0.92 -18.25 0.69
C PRO A 237 -0.07 -18.04 -0.46
N GLY A 238 -0.31 -16.81 -0.90
CA GLY A 238 -1.26 -16.46 -1.95
C GLY A 238 -2.57 -15.90 -1.41
N TRP A 239 -2.52 -15.12 -0.33
CA TRP A 239 -3.69 -14.49 0.25
C TRP A 239 -4.29 -13.43 -0.66
N GLY A 240 -5.63 -13.28 -0.56
CA GLY A 240 -6.32 -12.09 -1.04
C GLY A 240 -6.24 -10.98 -0.01
N SER A 241 -6.29 -9.73 -0.48
CA SER A 241 -6.28 -8.54 0.37
C SER A 241 -7.67 -8.13 0.87
N TYR A 242 -8.75 -8.70 0.34
CA TYR A 242 -10.11 -8.46 0.79
C TYR A 242 -10.63 -9.66 1.57
N SER A 243 -10.56 -9.60 2.90
CA SER A 243 -10.97 -10.67 3.80
C SER A 243 -12.38 -10.50 4.38
N ASN A 244 -12.99 -9.31 4.21
CA ASN A 244 -14.31 -8.97 4.76
C ASN A 244 -14.40 -9.29 6.27
N TYR A 245 -13.41 -8.77 7.03
CA TYR A 245 -13.22 -8.97 8.48
C TYR A 245 -12.88 -10.41 8.92
N GLY A 246 -12.83 -11.36 8.00
CA GLY A 246 -12.39 -12.71 8.28
C GLY A 246 -10.87 -12.87 8.25
N PRO A 247 -10.35 -14.08 8.48
CA PRO A 247 -8.94 -14.37 8.25
C PRO A 247 -8.62 -14.30 6.76
N PRO A 248 -7.38 -13.91 6.38
CA PRO A 248 -6.94 -13.96 4.99
C PRO A 248 -7.06 -15.39 4.43
N ARG A 249 -7.32 -15.49 3.12
CA ARG A 249 -7.54 -16.78 2.45
C ARG A 249 -6.64 -16.91 1.23
N THR A 250 -5.98 -18.04 1.10
CA THR A 250 -5.27 -18.41 -0.13
C THR A 250 -6.25 -18.48 -1.30
N GLY A 251 -5.89 -17.86 -2.43
CA GLY A 251 -6.78 -17.71 -3.59
C GLY A 251 -7.92 -16.71 -3.40
N GLY A 252 -7.93 -15.96 -2.29
CA GLY A 252 -8.88 -14.87 -2.06
C GLY A 252 -8.73 -13.72 -3.06
N ARG A 253 -9.66 -12.75 -3.00
CA ARG A 253 -9.64 -11.57 -3.88
C ARG A 253 -8.48 -10.64 -3.49
N ARG A 254 -7.46 -10.51 -4.32
CA ARG A 254 -6.40 -9.52 -4.17
C ARG A 254 -6.79 -8.26 -4.96
N LEU A 255 -7.38 -7.28 -4.27
CA LEU A 255 -7.89 -6.02 -4.82
C LEU A 255 -6.92 -4.86 -4.62
N ASP A 256 -6.07 -4.98 -3.61
CA ASP A 256 -5.04 -4.01 -3.28
C ASP A 256 -3.70 -4.50 -3.85
N TRP A 257 -3.00 -3.61 -4.55
CA TRP A 257 -1.73 -3.91 -5.19
C TRP A 257 -0.68 -2.89 -4.80
N LEU A 258 0.56 -3.33 -4.87
CA LEU A 258 1.74 -2.49 -4.82
C LEU A 258 2.57 -2.82 -6.07
N LEU A 259 2.66 -1.85 -6.97
CA LEU A 259 3.39 -1.93 -8.23
C LEU A 259 4.63 -1.05 -8.13
N VAL A 260 5.74 -1.50 -8.69
CA VAL A 260 7.01 -0.77 -8.69
C VAL A 260 7.63 -0.78 -10.07
N ASP A 261 8.55 0.14 -10.33
CA ASP A 261 9.38 0.06 -11.55
C ASP A 261 10.04 -1.29 -11.68
N ALA A 262 10.13 -1.80 -12.91
CA ALA A 262 10.82 -3.07 -13.21
C ALA A 262 12.31 -3.06 -12.82
N GLY A 263 12.92 -1.88 -12.62
CA GLY A 263 14.28 -1.74 -12.13
C GLY A 263 14.41 -1.76 -10.59
N ALA A 264 13.30 -1.81 -9.85
CA ALA A 264 13.34 -1.97 -8.40
C ALA A 264 13.76 -3.38 -8.02
N HIS A 265 14.58 -3.49 -6.97
CA HIS A 265 14.75 -4.76 -6.27
C HIS A 265 13.69 -4.86 -5.18
N VAL A 266 12.94 -5.94 -5.17
CA VAL A 266 11.91 -6.23 -4.17
C VAL A 266 12.37 -7.39 -3.31
N ASP A 267 12.81 -7.10 -2.09
CA ASP A 267 13.29 -8.11 -1.13
C ASP A 267 12.13 -9.04 -0.72
N ARG A 268 11.03 -8.45 -0.28
CA ARG A 268 9.83 -9.21 0.09
C ARG A 268 8.56 -8.42 -0.14
N ALA A 269 7.49 -9.12 -0.50
CA ALA A 269 6.17 -8.50 -0.68
C ALA A 269 5.04 -9.51 -0.42
N GLY A 270 3.87 -8.98 -0.02
CA GLY A 270 2.68 -9.79 0.21
C GLY A 270 1.61 -9.09 1.01
N VAL A 271 0.60 -9.87 1.40
CA VAL A 271 -0.54 -9.43 2.20
C VAL A 271 -0.26 -9.71 3.68
N GLY A 272 -0.42 -8.71 4.54
CA GLY A 272 -0.34 -8.86 5.99
C GLY A 272 -1.63 -9.44 6.57
N GLY A 273 -1.50 -10.36 7.52
CA GLY A 273 -2.67 -11.01 8.16
C GLY A 273 -2.81 -10.71 9.65
N VAL A 274 -2.12 -9.70 10.15
CA VAL A 274 -2.05 -9.39 11.58
C VAL A 274 -3.40 -8.91 12.12
N ARG A 275 -3.84 -9.50 13.22
CA ARG A 275 -5.10 -9.23 13.92
C ARG A 275 -4.83 -8.89 15.39
N PRO A 276 -4.46 -7.66 15.73
CA PRO A 276 -4.20 -7.26 17.12
C PRO A 276 -5.40 -7.55 18.01
N GLY A 277 -5.19 -8.30 19.11
CA GLY A 277 -6.28 -8.74 19.97
C GLY A 277 -7.35 -9.61 19.30
N GLY A 278 -7.04 -10.24 18.16
CA GLY A 278 -7.99 -11.05 17.37
C GLY A 278 -8.97 -10.20 16.54
N VAL A 279 -8.82 -8.87 16.50
CA VAL A 279 -9.70 -7.94 15.78
C VAL A 279 -9.14 -7.64 14.39
N ALA A 280 -9.97 -7.79 13.35
CA ALA A 280 -9.64 -7.32 12.02
C ALA A 280 -9.76 -5.77 11.96
N PRO A 281 -8.67 -5.03 11.70
CA PRO A 281 -8.74 -3.55 11.71
C PRO A 281 -9.55 -2.97 10.56
N SER A 282 -9.71 -3.73 9.47
CA SER A 282 -10.48 -3.38 8.27
C SER A 282 -11.10 -4.63 7.65
N ASP A 283 -11.99 -4.45 6.67
CA ASP A 283 -12.46 -5.52 5.78
C ASP A 283 -11.44 -5.86 4.67
N HIS A 284 -10.42 -5.03 4.52
CA HIS A 284 -9.20 -5.32 3.76
C HIS A 284 -8.05 -5.71 4.69
N ASP A 285 -7.03 -6.30 4.11
CA ASP A 285 -5.74 -6.59 4.73
C ASP A 285 -4.65 -5.75 4.06
N PRO A 286 -3.66 -5.23 4.82
CA PRO A 286 -2.62 -4.39 4.24
C PRO A 286 -1.75 -5.16 3.25
N VAL A 287 -1.26 -4.48 2.22
CA VAL A 287 -0.26 -5.01 1.28
C VAL A 287 1.06 -4.31 1.51
N HIS A 288 2.11 -5.10 1.61
CA HIS A 288 3.47 -4.66 1.93
C HIS A 288 4.43 -4.97 0.80
N ALA A 289 5.45 -4.11 0.64
CA ALA A 289 6.66 -4.42 -0.11
C ALA A 289 7.87 -3.75 0.54
N VAL A 290 8.96 -4.49 0.65
CA VAL A 290 10.28 -3.95 0.98
C VAL A 290 11.06 -3.82 -0.32
N VAL A 291 11.42 -2.58 -0.65
CA VAL A 291 11.95 -2.25 -1.96
C VAL A 291 13.20 -1.37 -1.84
N ARG A 292 14.10 -1.48 -2.82
CA ARG A 292 15.19 -0.53 -3.03
C ARG A 292 15.39 -0.29 -4.51
N TRP A 293 15.83 0.91 -4.84
CA TRP A 293 16.21 1.27 -6.21
C TRP A 293 17.73 1.43 -6.31
N PRO A 294 18.32 1.13 -7.49
CA PRO A 294 19.73 1.42 -7.73
C PRO A 294 20.02 2.89 -7.42
N SER A 295 21.05 3.17 -6.64
CA SER A 295 21.43 4.55 -6.35
C SER A 295 22.03 5.20 -7.60
N ALA A 296 21.62 6.42 -7.94
CA ALA A 296 22.21 7.22 -9.02
C ALA A 296 23.73 7.43 -8.88
N ARG A 297 24.30 7.18 -7.68
CA ARG A 297 25.75 7.19 -7.43
C ARG A 297 26.49 6.00 -8.02
N ALA A 298 25.83 4.83 -8.19
CA ALA A 298 26.47 3.63 -8.73
C ALA A 298 26.78 3.76 -10.24
N GLU A 299 25.99 4.56 -10.98
CA GLU A 299 26.19 4.76 -12.42
C GLU A 299 27.31 5.73 -12.79
N ARG A 300 27.88 6.46 -11.81
CA ARG A 300 28.96 7.42 -12.02
C ARG A 300 30.35 6.90 -11.65
N ARG A 301 30.59 5.58 -11.61
CA ARG A 301 31.97 5.09 -11.58
C ARG A 301 32.58 5.31 -12.96
N PRO A 302 33.62 6.17 -13.10
CA PRO A 302 34.34 6.29 -14.36
C PRO A 302 34.90 4.92 -14.73
N ALA A 303 34.79 4.54 -16.00
CA ALA A 303 35.51 3.39 -16.52
C ALA A 303 36.98 3.54 -16.13
N GLU A 304 37.51 2.62 -15.33
CA GLU A 304 38.92 2.59 -14.97
C GLU A 304 39.74 2.55 -16.26
N HIS A 305 40.50 3.61 -16.44
CA HIS A 305 41.47 3.74 -17.52
C HIS A 305 42.47 2.59 -17.40
N ARG A 306 42.34 1.58 -18.28
CA ARG A 306 43.39 0.57 -18.45
C ARG A 306 44.61 1.30 -19.01
N PRO A 307 45.78 1.27 -18.34
CA PRO A 307 47.00 1.76 -18.97
C PRO A 307 47.33 0.85 -20.15
N GLU A 308 47.51 1.44 -21.33
CA GLU A 308 48.13 0.79 -22.48
C GLU A 308 49.57 0.45 -22.10
N GLU A 309 49.85 -0.86 -22.03
CA GLU A 309 51.25 -1.34 -21.97
C GLU A 309 51.87 -1.16 -23.36
N SER A 310 52.93 -0.37 -23.38
CA SER A 310 53.86 -0.18 -24.52
C SER A 310 54.92 -1.24 -24.51
#